data_f3f3b45ce76d5ff097b3423b17a278d9
#
_entry.id   f3f3b45ce76d5ff097b3423b17a278d9
#
_cell.length_a   1.000
_cell.length_b   1.000
_cell.length_c   1.000
_cell.angle_alpha   90.00
_cell.angle_beta   90.00
_cell.angle_gamma   90.00
#
_symmetry.space_group_name_H-M   'P 1'
#
loop_
_entity.id
_entity.type
_entity.pdbx_description
1 polymer ?
#
loop_
_entity_poly.entity_id
_entity_poly.type
_entity_poly.pdbx_seq_one_letter_code
_entity_poly.pdbx_strand_id
1 'polypeptide(L)'
;MQSASRRSVLAALSAGSGLGVAGCLGDGEAVSVLAAGSLAVVLDEHVGRRFEAETGIACHGEYYGTNAVMRMVTDDRKHPDVVVSADAGLLRDRLYDAHAAWDVSFASNAVGIAYAPDTRFGERLEAGDPWYEVARDAEPGALAISDPDLDPLGYRAIHAFRLAEREHGLDGFAEAVADAAYREPEEPQLLAGVETGNRAAAVAYRNMAADHGLPFHPFPEAYDFSNPEYADRYAEVSYTTDEGYTATGAPVTYNATVLESAASPDAGREFVRFLANADETLRENGFETEGFPRAHGAVPAEVRGG
;
A
#
# COMPACT_ATOMS: atom_id res chain seq x y z
N MET A 1 -25.69 -14.37 -64.00
CA MET A 1 -24.79 -14.10 -65.15
C MET A 1 -23.92 -12.90 -64.80
N GLN A 2 -22.61 -13.14 -64.75
CA GLN A 2 -21.45 -12.27 -64.97
C GLN A 2 -21.27 -11.15 -63.93
N SER A 3 -20.34 -11.24 -62.97
CA SER A 3 -18.87 -11.30 -63.11
C SER A 3 -18.27 -10.11 -63.84
N ALA A 4 -17.60 -9.22 -63.11
CA ALA A 4 -16.37 -8.52 -63.50
C ALA A 4 -16.02 -7.53 -62.35
N SER A 5 -14.96 -7.50 -61.85
CA SER A 5 -13.51 -7.67 -62.02
C SER A 5 -12.78 -6.44 -61.41
N ARG A 6 -11.85 -6.80 -60.55
CA ARG A 6 -10.84 -5.88 -59.92
C ARG A 6 -9.94 -5.32 -61.04
N ARG A 7 -9.50 -4.10 -60.87
CA ARG A 7 -8.14 -3.62 -61.08
C ARG A 7 -8.06 -2.19 -61.64
N SER A 8 -7.24 -1.46 -60.95
CA SER A 8 -6.36 -0.38 -61.45
C SER A 8 -6.98 0.99 -61.72
N VAL A 9 -6.62 1.96 -60.85
CA VAL A 9 -5.97 3.19 -61.30
C VAL A 9 -4.94 3.63 -60.24
N LEU A 10 -3.69 3.63 -60.66
CA LEU A 10 -2.58 4.24 -59.99
C LEU A 10 -2.39 5.66 -60.56
N ALA A 11 -1.87 6.55 -59.72
CA ALA A 11 -1.12 7.75 -59.99
C ALA A 11 -1.85 9.05 -60.35
N ALA A 12 -1.78 9.96 -59.39
CA ALA A 12 -1.42 11.35 -59.65
C ALA A 12 -0.67 11.89 -58.41
N LEU A 13 0.63 12.09 -58.56
CA LEU A 13 1.46 12.89 -57.69
C LEU A 13 1.04 14.36 -57.82
N SER A 14 0.74 14.99 -56.69
CA SER A 14 0.82 16.43 -56.55
C SER A 14 1.60 16.76 -55.27
N ALA A 15 2.79 17.33 -55.47
CA ALA A 15 3.63 17.94 -54.47
C ALA A 15 2.87 19.09 -53.79
N GLY A 16 2.45 18.88 -52.57
CA GLY A 16 1.94 19.91 -51.68
C GLY A 16 2.88 19.97 -50.47
N SER A 17 3.65 21.07 -50.38
CA SER A 17 4.47 21.41 -49.21
C SER A 17 3.54 21.60 -48.02
N GLY A 18 3.27 20.53 -47.28
CA GLY A 18 2.63 20.56 -45.97
C GLY A 18 3.70 20.77 -44.93
N LEU A 19 3.69 21.94 -44.31
CA LEU A 19 4.30 22.20 -43.01
C LEU A 19 3.87 21.08 -42.08
N GLY A 20 4.78 20.17 -41.79
CA GLY A 20 4.64 19.20 -40.73
C GLY A 20 4.58 19.99 -39.43
N VAL A 21 3.38 20.14 -38.88
CA VAL A 21 3.20 20.35 -37.46
C VAL A 21 3.62 19.04 -36.84
N ALA A 22 4.91 18.92 -36.54
CA ALA A 22 5.39 18.02 -35.52
C ALA A 22 4.67 18.52 -34.24
N GLY A 23 3.52 17.90 -33.94
CA GLY A 23 2.96 17.97 -32.60
C GLY A 23 4.03 17.41 -31.70
N CYS A 24 4.77 18.28 -31.03
CA CYS A 24 5.33 17.94 -29.75
C CYS A 24 4.12 17.58 -28.88
N LEU A 25 3.79 16.29 -28.81
CA LEU A 25 3.25 15.72 -27.59
C LEU A 25 4.38 16.04 -26.60
N GLY A 26 4.17 17.05 -25.77
CA GLY A 26 5.13 17.44 -24.77
C GLY A 26 5.44 16.19 -23.97
N ASP A 27 6.71 15.79 -23.94
CA ASP A 27 7.24 14.99 -22.86
C ASP A 27 7.10 15.86 -21.61
N GLY A 28 5.88 15.86 -21.03
CA GLY A 28 5.63 16.42 -19.71
C GLY A 28 6.53 15.68 -18.73
N GLU A 29 7.11 16.39 -17.80
CA GLU A 29 7.86 15.77 -16.72
C GLU A 29 6.95 14.77 -16.00
N ALA A 30 7.45 13.59 -15.67
CA ALA A 30 6.68 12.53 -15.03
C ALA A 30 7.52 11.89 -13.92
N VAL A 31 6.81 11.41 -12.88
CA VAL A 31 7.38 10.61 -11.79
C VAL A 31 6.73 9.23 -11.78
N SER A 32 7.55 8.20 -11.72
CA SER A 32 7.11 6.82 -11.54
C SER A 32 7.19 6.43 -10.06
N VAL A 33 6.08 5.95 -9.50
CA VAL A 33 5.93 5.62 -8.09
C VAL A 33 5.59 4.15 -7.94
N LEU A 34 6.40 3.39 -7.19
CA LEU A 34 6.12 2.02 -6.81
C LEU A 34 5.78 1.99 -5.32
N ALA A 35 4.55 1.64 -4.97
CA ALA A 35 4.02 1.86 -3.64
C ALA A 35 3.31 0.65 -3.03
N ALA A 36 3.17 0.67 -1.70
CA ALA A 36 2.32 -0.24 -0.96
C ALA A 36 0.87 -0.18 -1.45
N GLY A 37 0.22 -1.33 -1.55
CA GLY A 37 -1.15 -1.48 -2.06
C GLY A 37 -2.19 -0.71 -1.24
N SER A 38 -2.01 -0.63 0.07
CA SER A 38 -2.86 0.16 0.97
C SER A 38 -2.87 1.67 0.70
N LEU A 39 -1.97 2.15 -0.16
CA LEU A 39 -1.89 3.56 -0.58
C LEU A 39 -2.54 3.82 -1.95
N ALA A 40 -3.03 2.79 -2.64
CA ALA A 40 -3.46 2.90 -4.03
C ALA A 40 -4.50 4.02 -4.24
N VAL A 41 -5.58 4.01 -3.46
CA VAL A 41 -6.66 5.01 -3.59
C VAL A 41 -6.18 6.41 -3.26
N VAL A 42 -5.49 6.59 -2.12
CA VAL A 42 -5.05 7.93 -1.71
C VAL A 42 -4.01 8.52 -2.67
N LEU A 43 -3.12 7.70 -3.23
CA LEU A 43 -2.12 8.18 -4.19
C LEU A 43 -2.73 8.44 -5.57
N ASP A 44 -3.59 7.55 -6.10
CA ASP A 44 -4.16 7.75 -7.43
C ASP A 44 -5.28 8.80 -7.47
N GLU A 45 -6.14 8.81 -6.44
CA GLU A 45 -7.36 9.63 -6.51
C GLU A 45 -7.25 10.97 -5.80
N HIS A 46 -6.30 11.11 -4.88
CA HIS A 46 -6.17 12.32 -4.06
C HIS A 46 -4.81 12.99 -4.21
N VAL A 47 -3.75 12.42 -3.65
CA VAL A 47 -2.42 13.05 -3.61
C VAL A 47 -1.84 13.21 -5.01
N GLY A 48 -1.85 12.16 -5.85
CA GLY A 48 -1.28 12.20 -7.19
C GLY A 48 -2.00 13.20 -8.10
N ARG A 49 -3.33 13.20 -8.08
CA ARG A 49 -4.12 14.21 -8.86
C ARG A 49 -3.84 15.64 -8.43
N ARG A 50 -3.70 15.88 -7.12
CA ARG A 50 -3.34 17.21 -6.62
C ARG A 50 -1.92 17.59 -7.01
N PHE A 51 -0.99 16.65 -6.90
CA PHE A 51 0.39 16.82 -7.33
C PHE A 51 0.47 17.21 -8.81
N GLU A 52 -0.20 16.47 -9.69
CA GLU A 52 -0.27 16.79 -11.12
C GLU A 52 -0.88 18.17 -11.39
N ALA A 53 -1.96 18.51 -10.69
CA ALA A 53 -2.65 19.79 -10.86
C ALA A 53 -1.80 20.99 -10.39
N GLU A 54 -1.01 20.85 -9.34
CA GLU A 54 -0.22 21.92 -8.75
C GLU A 54 1.16 22.07 -9.39
N THR A 55 1.78 20.96 -9.85
CA THR A 55 3.15 20.97 -10.38
C THR A 55 3.23 20.85 -11.91
N GLY A 56 2.22 20.25 -12.53
CA GLY A 56 2.24 19.88 -13.94
C GLY A 56 3.06 18.62 -14.23
N ILE A 57 3.59 17.94 -13.22
CA ILE A 57 4.34 16.69 -13.33
C ILE A 57 3.34 15.53 -13.28
N ALA A 58 3.33 14.66 -14.30
CA ALA A 58 2.46 13.48 -14.30
C ALA A 58 2.91 12.46 -13.24
N CYS A 59 1.96 11.81 -12.55
CA CYS A 59 2.24 10.80 -11.54
C CYS A 59 1.76 9.42 -12.00
N HIS A 60 2.67 8.46 -12.08
CA HIS A 60 2.36 7.08 -12.51
C HIS A 60 2.60 6.10 -11.36
N GLY A 61 1.51 5.64 -10.73
CA GLY A 61 1.55 4.71 -9.60
C GLY A 61 1.44 3.24 -10.03
N GLU A 62 2.19 2.37 -9.36
CA GLU A 62 2.01 0.92 -9.37
C GLU A 62 1.97 0.42 -7.91
N TYR A 63 1.05 -0.49 -7.59
CA TYR A 63 0.73 -0.84 -6.21
C TYR A 63 0.80 -2.35 -5.96
N TYR A 64 1.57 -2.75 -4.94
CA TYR A 64 1.78 -4.15 -4.55
C TYR A 64 2.02 -4.24 -3.04
N GLY A 65 2.00 -5.44 -2.47
CA GLY A 65 2.49 -5.63 -1.10
C GLY A 65 3.94 -5.14 -0.94
N THR A 66 4.25 -4.48 0.16
CA THR A 66 5.55 -3.79 0.31
C THR A 66 6.75 -4.74 0.18
N ASN A 67 6.68 -6.00 0.67
CA ASN A 67 7.76 -6.97 0.48
C ASN A 67 7.97 -7.26 -1.02
N ALA A 68 6.90 -7.35 -1.80
CA ALA A 68 6.98 -7.52 -3.24
C ALA A 68 7.60 -6.29 -3.91
N VAL A 69 7.22 -5.08 -3.49
CA VAL A 69 7.84 -3.81 -3.94
C VAL A 69 9.35 -3.84 -3.72
N MET A 70 9.80 -4.18 -2.50
CA MET A 70 11.23 -4.25 -2.20
C MET A 70 11.97 -5.23 -3.10
N ARG A 71 11.40 -6.43 -3.31
CA ARG A 71 11.99 -7.44 -4.22
C ARG A 71 12.03 -6.98 -5.66
N MET A 72 11.02 -6.29 -6.15
CA MET A 72 11.02 -5.78 -7.53
C MET A 72 12.17 -4.81 -7.77
N VAL A 73 12.55 -4.03 -6.76
CA VAL A 73 13.69 -3.10 -6.82
C VAL A 73 15.01 -3.85 -6.64
N THR A 74 15.15 -4.66 -5.59
CA THR A 74 16.42 -5.34 -5.28
C THR A 74 16.81 -6.40 -6.30
N ASP A 75 15.83 -7.01 -6.99
CA ASP A 75 16.04 -7.98 -8.07
C ASP A 75 16.19 -7.31 -9.46
N ASP A 76 16.29 -5.98 -9.51
CA ASP A 76 16.46 -5.20 -10.76
C ASP A 76 15.31 -5.39 -11.78
N ARG A 77 14.09 -5.67 -11.28
CA ARG A 77 12.90 -5.94 -12.11
C ARG A 77 12.07 -4.70 -12.37
N LYS A 78 12.17 -3.69 -11.51
CA LYS A 78 11.50 -2.38 -11.61
C LYS A 78 12.46 -1.28 -11.22
N HIS A 79 12.36 -0.14 -11.92
CA HIS A 79 13.20 1.03 -11.74
C HIS A 79 12.34 2.29 -11.55
N PRO A 80 11.55 2.37 -10.47
CA PRO A 80 10.74 3.56 -10.21
C PRO A 80 11.65 4.74 -9.79
N ASP A 81 11.12 5.95 -9.89
CA ASP A 81 11.77 7.14 -9.32
C ASP A 81 11.60 7.16 -7.80
N VAL A 82 10.40 6.80 -7.33
CA VAL A 82 10.01 6.82 -5.92
C VAL A 82 9.51 5.46 -5.47
N VAL A 83 9.94 5.06 -4.28
CA VAL A 83 9.38 3.92 -3.54
C VAL A 83 8.63 4.43 -2.33
N VAL A 84 7.38 3.95 -2.13
CA VAL A 84 6.56 4.25 -0.95
C VAL A 84 6.19 2.94 -0.25
N SER A 85 6.53 2.86 1.03
CA SER A 85 6.41 1.65 1.86
C SER A 85 5.37 1.83 2.96
N ALA A 86 4.71 0.74 3.34
CA ALA A 86 3.89 0.65 4.56
C ALA A 86 4.69 0.18 5.78
N ASP A 87 6.00 -0.01 5.64
CA ASP A 87 6.91 -0.39 6.71
C ASP A 87 8.27 0.28 6.55
N ALA A 88 8.53 1.29 7.39
CA ALA A 88 9.76 2.06 7.32
C ALA A 88 11.01 1.24 7.66
N GLY A 89 10.90 0.25 8.54
CA GLY A 89 11.98 -0.69 8.86
C GLY A 89 12.36 -1.51 7.65
N LEU A 90 11.38 -2.14 7.02
CA LEU A 90 11.57 -2.97 5.84
C LEU A 90 12.22 -2.19 4.68
N LEU A 91 11.76 -0.96 4.41
CA LEU A 91 12.37 -0.12 3.37
C LEU A 91 13.85 0.12 3.66
N ARG A 92 14.18 0.51 4.89
CA ARG A 92 15.57 0.79 5.30
C ARG A 92 16.44 -0.46 5.23
N ASP A 93 15.93 -1.59 5.73
CA ASP A 93 16.67 -2.87 5.73
C ASP A 93 16.95 -3.39 4.31
N ARG A 94 16.08 -3.08 3.36
CA ARG A 94 16.19 -3.61 2.00
C ARG A 94 16.83 -2.66 0.99
N LEU A 95 16.63 -1.35 1.14
CA LEU A 95 17.04 -0.38 0.11
C LEU A 95 18.24 0.48 0.50
N TYR A 96 18.51 0.66 1.80
CA TYR A 96 19.66 1.47 2.20
C TYR A 96 20.98 0.84 1.76
N ASP A 97 22.00 1.67 1.61
CA ASP A 97 23.35 1.35 1.16
C ASP A 97 23.48 0.91 -0.33
N ALA A 98 22.40 0.45 -0.97
CA ALA A 98 22.45 -0.02 -2.35
C ALA A 98 21.53 0.75 -3.32
N HIS A 99 20.40 1.25 -2.81
CA HIS A 99 19.36 1.84 -3.66
C HIS A 99 18.86 3.19 -3.15
N ALA A 100 19.01 3.49 -1.85
CA ALA A 100 18.57 4.73 -1.23
C ALA A 100 19.43 5.08 -0.02
N ALA A 101 19.55 6.37 0.31
CA ALA A 101 20.32 6.86 1.46
C ALA A 101 19.48 7.65 2.48
N TRP A 102 18.20 7.81 2.22
CA TRP A 102 17.28 8.59 3.05
C TRP A 102 15.83 8.18 2.82
N ASP A 103 14.96 8.52 3.75
CA ASP A 103 13.51 8.46 3.60
C ASP A 103 12.82 9.56 4.42
N VAL A 104 11.56 9.82 4.09
CA VAL A 104 10.66 10.64 4.88
C VAL A 104 9.47 9.78 5.28
N SER A 105 9.28 9.60 6.57
CA SER A 105 8.05 9.03 7.11
C SER A 105 6.98 10.11 7.15
N PHE A 106 5.76 9.81 6.66
CA PHE A 106 4.73 10.82 6.46
C PHE A 106 3.39 10.52 7.13
N ALA A 107 3.14 9.28 7.53
CA ALA A 107 1.90 8.87 8.17
C ALA A 107 2.05 7.57 8.96
N SER A 108 1.05 7.27 9.78
CA SER A 108 0.82 6.00 10.45
C SER A 108 -0.60 5.49 10.16
N ASN A 109 -0.94 4.31 10.68
CA ASN A 109 -2.26 3.71 10.53
C ASN A 109 -2.56 2.74 11.68
N ALA A 110 -3.83 2.31 11.79
CA ALA A 110 -4.25 1.28 12.73
C ALA A 110 -4.70 0.02 11.98
N VAL A 111 -4.41 -1.14 12.54
CA VAL A 111 -4.88 -2.44 12.07
C VAL A 111 -6.17 -2.83 12.80
N GLY A 112 -7.08 -3.46 12.08
CA GLY A 112 -8.34 -3.96 12.61
C GLY A 112 -9.00 -4.92 11.63
N ILE A 113 -10.32 -5.06 11.71
CA ILE A 113 -11.10 -5.94 10.85
C ILE A 113 -12.10 -5.11 10.06
N ALA A 114 -11.97 -5.08 8.72
CA ALA A 114 -13.03 -4.66 7.82
C ALA A 114 -13.98 -5.85 7.60
N TYR A 115 -15.30 -5.62 7.60
CA TYR A 115 -16.26 -6.72 7.54
C TYR A 115 -17.52 -6.37 6.75
N ALA A 116 -18.17 -7.40 6.23
CA ALA A 116 -19.51 -7.30 5.65
C ALA A 116 -20.57 -7.45 6.76
N PRO A 117 -21.40 -6.41 7.01
CA PRO A 117 -22.35 -6.40 8.15
C PRO A 117 -23.42 -7.48 8.05
N ASP A 118 -23.80 -7.87 6.82
CA ASP A 118 -24.86 -8.86 6.55
C ASP A 118 -24.42 -10.32 6.77
N THR A 119 -23.18 -10.54 7.22
CA THR A 119 -22.65 -11.87 7.49
C THR A 119 -22.75 -12.20 8.98
N ARG A 120 -22.77 -13.51 9.30
CA ARG A 120 -22.71 -13.94 10.71
C ARG A 120 -21.49 -13.37 11.44
N PHE A 121 -20.38 -13.16 10.74
CA PHE A 121 -19.17 -12.55 11.29
C PHE A 121 -19.44 -11.09 11.69
N GLY A 122 -20.00 -10.29 10.75
CA GLY A 122 -20.35 -8.89 10.99
C GLY A 122 -21.41 -8.73 12.08
N GLU A 123 -22.51 -9.49 12.01
CA GLU A 123 -23.58 -9.48 13.01
C GLU A 123 -23.05 -9.70 14.44
N ARG A 124 -22.09 -10.62 14.62
CA ARG A 124 -21.48 -10.89 15.92
C ARG A 124 -20.60 -9.75 16.40
N LEU A 125 -19.80 -9.12 15.48
CA LEU A 125 -19.01 -7.94 15.83
C LEU A 125 -19.90 -6.76 16.25
N GLU A 126 -21.00 -6.52 15.53
CA GLU A 126 -21.97 -5.48 15.85
C GLU A 126 -22.73 -5.74 17.15
N ALA A 127 -22.94 -7.02 17.49
CA ALA A 127 -23.52 -7.42 18.78
C ALA A 127 -22.55 -7.22 19.97
N GLY A 128 -21.27 -6.91 19.70
CA GLY A 128 -20.23 -6.69 20.70
C GLY A 128 -19.55 -7.97 21.19
N ASP A 129 -19.65 -9.07 20.45
CA ASP A 129 -18.87 -10.27 20.72
C ASP A 129 -17.38 -9.95 20.62
N PRO A 130 -16.52 -10.54 21.47
CA PRO A 130 -15.07 -10.37 21.33
C PRO A 130 -14.58 -10.82 19.95
N TRP A 131 -13.87 -9.94 19.24
CA TRP A 131 -13.46 -10.21 17.87
C TRP A 131 -12.65 -11.52 17.72
N TYR A 132 -11.85 -11.87 18.74
CA TYR A 132 -11.06 -13.11 18.73
C TYR A 132 -11.92 -14.37 18.86
N GLU A 133 -13.08 -14.30 19.53
CA GLU A 133 -14.06 -15.40 19.53
C GLU A 133 -14.76 -15.50 18.17
N VAL A 134 -15.12 -14.35 17.58
CA VAL A 134 -15.73 -14.30 16.25
C VAL A 134 -14.78 -14.87 15.20
N ALA A 135 -13.51 -14.48 15.24
CA ALA A 135 -12.49 -14.97 14.30
C ALA A 135 -12.21 -16.47 14.46
N ARG A 136 -12.13 -16.97 15.69
CA ARG A 136 -11.90 -18.39 15.98
C ARG A 136 -13.05 -19.29 15.52
N ASP A 137 -14.28 -18.79 15.63
CA ASP A 137 -15.49 -19.56 15.29
C ASP A 137 -15.90 -19.38 13.81
N ALA A 138 -15.15 -18.60 13.04
CA ALA A 138 -15.42 -18.35 11.62
C ALA A 138 -15.16 -19.59 10.78
N GLU A 139 -15.96 -19.77 9.72
CA GLU A 139 -15.69 -20.81 8.72
C GLU A 139 -14.33 -20.59 8.04
N PRO A 140 -13.60 -21.66 7.69
CA PRO A 140 -12.32 -21.52 6.98
C PRO A 140 -12.46 -20.65 5.72
N GLY A 141 -11.58 -19.67 5.60
CA GLY A 141 -11.58 -18.69 4.51
C GLY A 141 -12.62 -17.58 4.63
N ALA A 142 -13.45 -17.54 5.68
CA ALA A 142 -14.37 -16.43 5.90
C ALA A 142 -13.63 -15.12 6.28
N LEU A 143 -12.57 -15.23 7.08
CA LEU A 143 -11.63 -14.14 7.34
C LEU A 143 -10.49 -14.18 6.32
N ALA A 144 -10.15 -13.04 5.72
CA ALA A 144 -8.97 -12.89 4.87
C ALA A 144 -7.85 -12.13 5.58
N ILE A 145 -6.62 -12.44 5.21
CA ILE A 145 -5.42 -11.65 5.53
C ILE A 145 -4.62 -11.45 4.25
N SER A 146 -3.84 -10.39 4.16
CA SER A 146 -2.81 -10.26 3.13
C SER A 146 -1.74 -11.34 3.32
N ASP A 147 -1.08 -11.76 2.24
CA ASP A 147 -0.03 -12.78 2.33
C ASP A 147 1.17 -12.22 3.13
N PRO A 148 1.52 -12.81 4.28
CA PRO A 148 2.57 -12.30 5.16
C PRO A 148 3.99 -12.35 4.55
N ASP A 149 4.20 -13.14 3.50
CA ASP A 149 5.48 -13.20 2.78
C ASP A 149 5.61 -12.08 1.74
N LEU A 150 4.48 -11.51 1.33
CA LEU A 150 4.42 -10.49 0.28
C LEU A 150 4.15 -9.09 0.83
N ASP A 151 3.56 -8.97 2.03
CA ASP A 151 3.04 -7.71 2.53
C ASP A 151 3.13 -7.54 4.06
N PRO A 152 3.47 -6.32 4.55
CA PRO A 152 3.48 -5.98 5.97
C PRO A 152 2.14 -6.16 6.68
N LEU A 153 1.01 -5.89 6.03
CA LEU A 153 -0.31 -6.10 6.63
C LEU A 153 -0.53 -7.57 6.99
N GLY A 154 -0.03 -8.49 6.15
CA GLY A 154 -0.09 -9.93 6.39
C GLY A 154 0.64 -10.33 7.67
N TYR A 155 1.92 -9.94 7.82
CA TYR A 155 2.63 -10.28 9.06
C TYR A 155 2.14 -9.48 10.28
N ARG A 156 1.57 -8.27 10.10
CA ARG A 156 0.89 -7.56 11.19
C ARG A 156 -0.39 -8.25 11.65
N ALA A 157 -1.12 -8.90 10.74
CA ALA A 157 -2.25 -9.76 11.13
C ALA A 157 -1.78 -10.90 12.04
N ILE A 158 -0.70 -11.60 11.66
CA ILE A 158 -0.10 -12.66 12.49
C ILE A 158 0.39 -12.11 13.84
N HIS A 159 1.02 -10.93 13.84
CA HIS A 159 1.47 -10.25 15.07
C HIS A 159 0.28 -9.92 15.98
N ALA A 160 -0.82 -9.35 15.43
CA ALA A 160 -2.02 -9.04 16.19
C ALA A 160 -2.63 -10.30 16.83
N PHE A 161 -2.69 -11.40 16.06
CA PHE A 161 -3.19 -12.68 16.60
C PHE A 161 -2.33 -13.20 17.75
N ARG A 162 -1.00 -13.14 17.63
CA ARG A 162 -0.06 -13.55 18.68
C ARG A 162 -0.14 -12.67 19.93
N LEU A 163 -0.30 -11.35 19.74
CA LEU A 163 -0.46 -10.42 20.87
C LEU A 163 -1.80 -10.62 21.56
N ALA A 164 -2.89 -10.81 20.80
CA ALA A 164 -4.20 -11.13 21.35
C ALA A 164 -4.21 -12.48 22.09
N GLU A 165 -3.55 -13.50 21.56
CA GLU A 165 -3.37 -14.79 22.22
C GLU A 165 -2.77 -14.63 23.62
N ARG A 166 -1.67 -13.82 23.72
CA ARG A 166 -1.01 -13.52 25.00
C ARG A 166 -1.89 -12.71 25.96
N GLU A 167 -2.55 -11.66 25.42
CA GLU A 167 -3.40 -10.75 26.21
C GLU A 167 -4.56 -11.46 26.86
N HIS A 168 -5.19 -12.36 26.12
CA HIS A 168 -6.42 -13.03 26.53
C HIS A 168 -6.22 -14.48 27.00
N GLY A 169 -4.98 -14.98 26.98
CA GLY A 169 -4.66 -16.37 27.40
C GLY A 169 -5.31 -17.42 26.51
N LEU A 170 -5.29 -17.23 25.19
CA LEU A 170 -5.97 -18.06 24.20
C LEU A 170 -5.00 -19.06 23.54
N ASP A 171 -4.65 -20.13 24.22
CA ASP A 171 -3.65 -21.09 23.71
C ASP A 171 -3.97 -21.60 22.29
N GLY A 172 -3.05 -21.46 21.35
CA GLY A 172 -3.14 -21.91 19.97
C GLY A 172 -4.06 -21.08 19.06
N PHE A 173 -4.55 -19.94 19.54
CA PHE A 173 -5.47 -19.06 18.79
C PHE A 173 -4.80 -18.50 17.53
N ALA A 174 -3.59 -17.96 17.67
CA ALA A 174 -2.92 -17.29 16.57
C ALA A 174 -2.66 -18.23 15.38
N GLU A 175 -2.20 -19.45 15.66
CA GLU A 175 -1.98 -20.46 14.63
C GLU A 175 -3.30 -20.91 14.00
N ALA A 176 -4.30 -21.22 14.80
CA ALA A 176 -5.60 -21.69 14.31
C ALA A 176 -6.30 -20.67 13.40
N VAL A 177 -6.28 -19.37 13.76
CA VAL A 177 -6.90 -18.33 12.95
C VAL A 177 -6.08 -18.05 11.68
N ALA A 178 -4.75 -18.05 11.78
CA ALA A 178 -3.87 -17.85 10.63
C ALA A 178 -3.99 -18.98 9.58
N ASP A 179 -4.13 -20.22 10.04
CA ASP A 179 -4.29 -21.40 9.16
C ASP A 179 -5.69 -21.45 8.51
N ALA A 180 -6.72 -20.98 9.22
CA ALA A 180 -8.07 -20.89 8.70
C ALA A 180 -8.30 -19.71 7.77
N ALA A 181 -7.49 -18.65 7.87
CA ALA A 181 -7.64 -17.45 7.08
C ALA A 181 -7.31 -17.67 5.59
N TYR A 182 -8.06 -17.01 4.72
CA TYR A 182 -7.69 -16.90 3.31
C TYR A 182 -6.53 -15.91 3.17
N ARG A 183 -5.45 -16.34 2.48
CA ARG A 183 -4.31 -15.46 2.19
C ARG A 183 -4.47 -14.83 0.81
N GLU A 184 -4.63 -13.51 0.77
CA GLU A 184 -4.72 -12.75 -0.46
C GLU A 184 -3.31 -12.31 -0.90
N PRO A 185 -2.82 -12.78 -2.06
CA PRO A 185 -1.47 -12.44 -2.53
C PRO A 185 -1.34 -11.00 -3.04
N GLU A 186 -2.46 -10.37 -3.40
CA GLU A 186 -2.48 -9.02 -3.94
C GLU A 186 -3.18 -8.07 -2.96
N GLU A 187 -2.41 -7.34 -2.13
CA GLU A 187 -2.95 -6.44 -1.10
C GLU A 187 -4.08 -5.53 -1.62
N PRO A 188 -4.00 -4.89 -2.81
CA PRO A 188 -5.07 -4.06 -3.33
C PRO A 188 -6.40 -4.81 -3.58
N GLN A 189 -6.38 -6.14 -3.65
CA GLN A 189 -7.57 -6.97 -3.87
C GLN A 189 -8.18 -7.51 -2.57
N LEU A 190 -7.53 -7.29 -1.43
CA LEU A 190 -7.90 -7.88 -0.14
C LEU A 190 -9.38 -7.63 0.21
N LEU A 191 -9.83 -6.38 0.09
CA LEU A 191 -11.19 -6.00 0.47
C LEU A 191 -12.24 -6.26 -0.62
N ALA A 192 -11.84 -6.45 -1.88
CA ALA A 192 -12.76 -6.82 -2.96
C ALA A 192 -13.49 -8.14 -2.67
N GLY A 193 -12.84 -9.08 -1.97
CA GLY A 193 -13.47 -10.31 -1.50
C GLY A 193 -14.58 -10.09 -0.47
N VAL A 194 -14.44 -9.07 0.38
CA VAL A 194 -15.46 -8.69 1.38
C VAL A 194 -16.62 -7.97 0.71
N GLU A 195 -16.34 -6.99 -0.17
CA GLU A 195 -17.36 -6.24 -0.91
C GLU A 195 -18.26 -7.15 -1.75
N THR A 196 -17.68 -8.17 -2.39
CA THR A 196 -18.42 -9.10 -3.25
C THR A 196 -19.10 -10.23 -2.48
N GLY A 197 -18.94 -10.29 -1.16
CA GLY A 197 -19.52 -11.34 -0.31
C GLY A 197 -18.82 -12.71 -0.40
N ASN A 198 -17.64 -12.77 -1.06
CA ASN A 198 -16.82 -13.99 -1.10
C ASN A 198 -16.10 -14.24 0.24
N ARG A 199 -15.93 -13.21 1.04
CA ARG A 199 -15.34 -13.24 2.38
C ARG A 199 -16.27 -12.49 3.33
N ALA A 200 -16.31 -12.89 4.58
CA ALA A 200 -17.08 -12.20 5.60
C ALA A 200 -16.33 -10.99 6.17
N ALA A 201 -15.00 -11.08 6.23
CA ALA A 201 -14.15 -10.07 6.83
C ALA A 201 -12.71 -10.16 6.30
N ALA A 202 -11.94 -9.11 6.53
CA ALA A 202 -10.49 -9.11 6.32
C ALA A 202 -9.78 -8.30 7.40
N VAL A 203 -8.57 -8.72 7.80
CA VAL A 203 -7.68 -7.86 8.56
C VAL A 203 -7.14 -6.78 7.64
N ALA A 204 -7.38 -5.52 7.96
CA ALA A 204 -7.09 -4.38 7.10
C ALA A 204 -6.55 -3.19 7.89
N TYR A 205 -5.94 -2.25 7.19
CA TYR A 205 -5.74 -0.91 7.74
C TYR A 205 -7.03 -0.11 7.71
N ARG A 206 -7.14 0.88 8.62
CA ARG A 206 -8.33 1.75 8.73
C ARG A 206 -8.67 2.47 7.43
N ASN A 207 -7.66 3.02 6.74
CA ASN A 207 -7.86 3.71 5.47
C ASN A 207 -8.46 2.79 4.40
N MET A 208 -7.98 1.56 4.29
CA MET A 208 -8.52 0.61 3.30
C MET A 208 -10.01 0.35 3.51
N ALA A 209 -10.45 0.17 4.77
CA ALA A 209 -11.86 0.01 5.07
C ALA A 209 -12.67 1.26 4.68
N ALA A 210 -12.13 2.46 4.93
CA ALA A 210 -12.76 3.72 4.55
C ALA A 210 -12.87 3.87 3.02
N ASP A 211 -11.81 3.55 2.28
CA ASP A 211 -11.75 3.60 0.82
C ASP A 211 -12.82 2.70 0.16
N HIS A 212 -13.10 1.54 0.78
CA HIS A 212 -14.10 0.58 0.32
C HIS A 212 -15.49 0.77 0.94
N GLY A 213 -15.66 1.77 1.82
CA GLY A 213 -16.94 2.02 2.50
C GLY A 213 -17.39 0.87 3.40
N LEU A 214 -16.46 0.05 3.88
CA LEU A 214 -16.73 -1.08 4.76
C LEU A 214 -16.70 -0.67 6.24
N PRO A 215 -17.56 -1.24 7.10
CA PRO A 215 -17.41 -1.13 8.54
C PRO A 215 -16.05 -1.62 9.01
N PHE A 216 -15.49 -0.94 10.02
CA PHE A 216 -14.17 -1.25 10.58
C PHE A 216 -14.25 -1.46 12.08
N HIS A 217 -13.80 -2.61 12.54
CA HIS A 217 -13.64 -2.94 13.96
C HIS A 217 -12.16 -2.78 14.33
N PRO A 218 -11.76 -1.70 15.04
CA PRO A 218 -10.37 -1.48 15.41
C PRO A 218 -9.91 -2.53 16.42
N PHE A 219 -8.67 -3.00 16.31
CA PHE A 219 -8.06 -3.73 17.40
C PHE A 219 -7.75 -2.77 18.57
N PRO A 220 -7.63 -3.27 19.81
CA PRO A 220 -7.09 -2.49 20.92
C PRO A 220 -5.67 -1.93 20.61
N GLU A 221 -5.37 -0.72 21.08
CA GLU A 221 -4.07 -0.06 20.87
C GLU A 221 -2.86 -0.93 21.26
N ALA A 222 -3.06 -1.87 22.20
CA ALA A 222 -2.02 -2.82 22.61
C ALA A 222 -1.53 -3.75 21.48
N TYR A 223 -2.26 -3.83 20.35
CA TYR A 223 -1.90 -4.65 19.19
C TYR A 223 -2.53 -4.20 17.84
N ASP A 224 -2.97 -2.93 17.74
CA ASP A 224 -3.38 -2.32 16.47
C ASP A 224 -2.24 -1.64 15.71
N PHE A 225 -1.06 -1.56 16.33
CA PHE A 225 0.17 -0.96 15.79
C PHE A 225 0.07 0.55 15.46
N SER A 226 -0.92 1.27 15.97
CA SER A 226 -1.07 2.70 15.74
C SER A 226 -0.24 3.55 16.70
N ASN A 227 -0.10 3.12 17.93
CA ASN A 227 0.45 3.91 19.02
C ASN A 227 1.93 3.58 19.29
N PRO A 228 2.87 4.53 19.07
CA PRO A 228 4.30 4.31 19.32
C PRO A 228 4.65 4.07 20.81
N GLU A 229 3.78 4.41 21.75
CA GLU A 229 4.00 4.11 23.17
C GLU A 229 3.96 2.59 23.47
N TYR A 230 3.31 1.80 22.60
CA TYR A 230 3.27 0.35 22.67
C TYR A 230 4.37 -0.35 21.86
N ALA A 231 5.39 0.37 21.36
CA ALA A 231 6.44 -0.20 20.51
C ALA A 231 7.13 -1.42 21.16
N ASP A 232 7.45 -1.36 22.46
CA ASP A 232 8.09 -2.47 23.18
C ASP A 232 7.16 -3.71 23.22
N ARG A 233 5.85 -3.50 23.37
CA ARG A 233 4.88 -4.58 23.37
C ARG A 233 4.74 -5.18 21.97
N TYR A 234 4.67 -4.35 20.93
CA TYR A 234 4.62 -4.85 19.56
C TYR A 234 5.85 -5.70 19.23
N ALA A 235 7.02 -5.29 19.73
CA ALA A 235 8.28 -6.00 19.53
C ALA A 235 8.39 -7.38 20.24
N GLU A 236 7.42 -7.74 21.09
CA GLU A 236 7.37 -9.07 21.69
C GLU A 236 7.10 -10.20 20.68
N VAL A 237 6.61 -9.87 19.49
CA VAL A 237 6.27 -10.82 18.43
C VAL A 237 7.03 -10.51 17.15
N SER A 238 7.24 -11.56 16.34
CA SER A 238 7.89 -11.44 15.04
C SER A 238 7.34 -12.48 14.08
N TYR A 239 7.48 -12.25 12.78
CA TYR A 239 7.20 -13.19 11.71
C TYR A 239 8.43 -13.29 10.80
N THR A 240 8.83 -14.50 10.44
CA THR A 240 9.92 -14.71 9.47
C THR A 240 9.30 -15.17 8.16
N THR A 241 9.53 -14.41 7.09
CA THR A 241 9.07 -14.75 5.74
C THR A 241 9.82 -15.96 5.19
N ASP A 242 9.27 -16.61 4.17
CA ASP A 242 9.90 -17.72 3.46
C ASP A 242 11.30 -17.36 2.90
N GLU A 243 11.54 -16.08 2.62
CA GLU A 243 12.86 -15.58 2.18
C GLU A 243 13.84 -15.27 3.33
N GLY A 244 13.43 -15.53 4.57
CA GLY A 244 14.27 -15.35 5.76
C GLY A 244 14.31 -13.91 6.31
N TYR A 245 13.50 -12.98 5.81
CA TYR A 245 13.33 -11.69 6.46
C TYR A 245 12.50 -11.85 7.73
N THR A 246 12.98 -11.31 8.85
CA THR A 246 12.25 -11.34 10.13
C THR A 246 11.68 -9.96 10.43
N ALA A 247 10.37 -9.83 10.25
CA ALA A 247 9.63 -8.65 10.68
C ALA A 247 9.33 -8.75 12.18
N THR A 248 9.89 -7.84 12.97
CA THR A 248 9.53 -7.66 14.37
C THR A 248 8.35 -6.69 14.45
N GLY A 249 7.41 -6.94 15.35
CA GLY A 249 6.26 -6.05 15.54
C GLY A 249 6.70 -4.63 15.90
N ALA A 250 6.15 -3.64 15.21
CA ALA A 250 6.46 -2.23 15.35
C ALA A 250 5.26 -1.37 14.96
N PRO A 251 5.21 -0.09 15.37
CA PRO A 251 4.18 0.83 14.90
C PRO A 251 4.15 0.90 13.38
N VAL A 252 2.95 0.97 12.79
CA VAL A 252 2.80 1.22 11.36
C VAL A 252 3.39 2.57 11.02
N THR A 253 4.31 2.60 10.07
CA THR A 253 4.92 3.85 9.61
C THR A 253 5.10 3.80 8.10
N TYR A 254 4.38 4.67 7.41
CA TYR A 254 4.55 4.87 5.98
C TYR A 254 5.71 5.80 5.72
N ASN A 255 6.56 5.43 4.76
CA ASN A 255 7.68 6.26 4.35
C ASN A 255 7.90 6.22 2.84
N ALA A 256 8.58 7.25 2.34
CA ALA A 256 8.91 7.39 0.92
C ALA A 256 10.36 7.78 0.74
N THR A 257 10.97 7.30 -0.35
CA THR A 257 12.32 7.65 -0.77
C THR A 257 12.40 7.79 -2.29
N VAL A 258 13.37 8.54 -2.79
CA VAL A 258 13.77 8.55 -4.20
C VAL A 258 14.94 7.59 -4.36
N LEU A 259 14.87 6.71 -5.36
CA LEU A 259 15.95 5.78 -5.63
C LEU A 259 17.17 6.51 -6.23
N GLU A 260 18.36 6.03 -5.94
CA GLU A 260 19.60 6.54 -6.54
C GLU A 260 19.64 6.33 -8.05
N SER A 261 18.93 5.31 -8.55
CA SER A 261 18.78 4.99 -9.97
C SER A 261 17.61 5.71 -10.66
N ALA A 262 16.91 6.62 -9.98
CA ALA A 262 15.75 7.33 -10.51
C ALA A 262 16.08 8.02 -11.85
N ALA A 263 15.19 7.86 -12.83
CA ALA A 263 15.31 8.54 -14.13
C ALA A 263 14.94 10.02 -14.00
N SER A 264 13.99 10.35 -13.12
CA SER A 264 13.50 11.71 -12.84
C SER A 264 13.69 12.07 -11.34
N PRO A 265 14.94 12.18 -10.85
CA PRO A 265 15.18 12.35 -9.41
C PRO A 265 14.64 13.67 -8.85
N ASP A 266 14.58 14.75 -9.66
CA ASP A 266 14.01 16.04 -9.23
C ASP A 266 12.50 15.95 -9.08
N ALA A 267 11.78 15.33 -10.02
CA ALA A 267 10.36 15.05 -9.93
C ALA A 267 10.05 14.12 -8.75
N GLY A 268 10.90 13.12 -8.52
CA GLY A 268 10.81 12.24 -7.34
C GLY A 268 10.92 12.98 -6.02
N ARG A 269 11.89 13.90 -5.87
CA ARG A 269 12.04 14.73 -4.66
C ARG A 269 10.84 15.67 -4.46
N GLU A 270 10.36 16.26 -5.54
CA GLU A 270 9.15 17.10 -5.48
C GLU A 270 7.92 16.30 -5.04
N PHE A 271 7.75 15.07 -5.56
CA PHE A 271 6.66 14.19 -5.15
C PHE A 271 6.76 13.78 -3.67
N VAL A 272 7.94 13.37 -3.19
CA VAL A 272 8.14 13.00 -1.77
C VAL A 272 7.88 14.20 -0.86
N ARG A 273 8.35 15.40 -1.25
CA ARG A 273 8.06 16.65 -0.52
C ARG A 273 6.56 16.93 -0.47
N PHE A 274 5.87 16.79 -1.61
CA PHE A 274 4.43 17.01 -1.70
C PHE A 274 3.66 16.03 -0.81
N LEU A 275 3.98 14.74 -0.90
CA LEU A 275 3.36 13.69 -0.09
C LEU A 275 3.57 13.92 1.41
N ALA A 276 4.78 14.31 1.80
CA ALA A 276 5.12 14.61 3.20
C ALA A 276 4.34 15.81 3.79
N ASN A 277 3.81 16.69 2.95
CA ASN A 277 3.01 17.85 3.34
C ASN A 277 1.51 17.68 3.03
N ALA A 278 1.07 16.49 2.67
CA ALA A 278 -0.34 16.19 2.35
C ALA A 278 -1.15 15.75 3.59
N ASP A 279 -0.80 16.22 4.79
CA ASP A 279 -1.35 15.76 6.08
C ASP A 279 -2.88 15.86 6.17
N GLU A 280 -3.49 16.92 5.66
CA GLU A 280 -4.95 17.07 5.60
C GLU A 280 -5.58 15.99 4.72
N THR A 281 -5.08 15.83 3.49
CA THR A 281 -5.58 14.82 2.55
C THR A 281 -5.41 13.41 3.11
N LEU A 282 -4.26 13.10 3.72
CA LEU A 282 -4.01 11.79 4.34
C LEU A 282 -4.97 11.52 5.50
N ARG A 283 -5.21 12.53 6.36
CA ARG A 283 -6.12 12.41 7.51
C ARG A 283 -7.57 12.21 7.09
N GLU A 284 -8.02 12.91 6.06
CA GLU A 284 -9.35 12.74 5.47
C GLU A 284 -9.57 11.33 4.89
N ASN A 285 -8.48 10.66 4.49
CA ASN A 285 -8.48 9.29 3.97
C ASN A 285 -8.03 8.24 4.99
N GLY A 286 -8.21 8.50 6.29
CA GLY A 286 -8.09 7.48 7.34
C GLY A 286 -6.67 7.22 7.87
N PHE A 287 -5.69 8.05 7.50
CA PHE A 287 -4.32 7.96 8.03
C PHE A 287 -4.15 8.82 9.29
N GLU A 288 -3.18 8.43 10.13
CA GLU A 288 -2.73 9.24 11.26
C GLU A 288 -1.49 10.03 10.84
N THR A 289 -1.54 11.35 11.02
CA THR A 289 -0.46 12.26 10.61
C THR A 289 0.18 13.03 11.76
N GLU A 290 -0.27 12.79 13.00
CA GLU A 290 0.30 13.46 14.16
C GLU A 290 1.77 13.07 14.37
N GLY A 291 2.63 14.07 14.51
CA GLY A 291 4.07 13.87 14.66
C GLY A 291 4.82 13.52 13.39
N PHE A 292 4.19 13.64 12.21
CA PHE A 292 4.81 13.55 10.90
C PHE A 292 4.84 14.93 10.21
N PRO A 293 5.72 15.16 9.20
CA PRO A 293 6.71 14.21 8.67
C PRO A 293 7.96 14.05 9.54
N ARG A 294 8.69 12.93 9.35
CA ARG A 294 9.96 12.64 10.02
C ARG A 294 11.02 12.26 9.00
N ALA A 295 12.11 13.04 8.95
CA ALA A 295 13.24 12.77 8.09
C ALA A 295 14.18 11.72 8.70
N HIS A 296 14.68 10.79 7.86
CA HIS A 296 15.68 9.80 8.25
C HIS A 296 16.79 9.71 7.18
N GLY A 297 18.04 9.63 7.63
CA GLY A 297 19.19 9.63 6.73
C GLY A 297 19.50 11.01 6.16
N ALA A 298 20.14 11.03 4.98
CA ALA A 298 20.63 12.26 4.33
C ALA A 298 19.54 12.94 3.47
N VAL A 299 18.37 13.22 4.06
CA VAL A 299 17.25 13.85 3.33
C VAL A 299 17.69 15.18 2.71
N PRO A 300 17.51 15.41 1.39
CA PRO A 300 17.82 16.67 0.71
C PRO A 300 17.08 17.87 1.34
N ALA A 301 17.72 19.05 1.28
CA ALA A 301 17.17 20.26 1.91
C ALA A 301 15.81 20.66 1.30
N GLU A 302 15.66 20.50 -0.03
CA GLU A 302 14.44 20.77 -0.77
C GLU A 302 13.25 19.88 -0.37
N VAL A 303 13.52 18.69 0.16
CA VAL A 303 12.49 17.77 0.66
C VAL A 303 12.10 18.09 2.11
N ARG A 304 13.05 18.65 2.91
CA ARG A 304 12.80 19.01 4.33
C ARG A 304 12.03 20.31 4.52
N GLY A 305 12.06 21.19 3.51
CA GLY A 305 11.52 22.54 3.57
C GLY A 305 10.07 22.59 3.06
N GLY A 306 9.13 22.22 3.89
CA GLY A 306 7.71 22.45 3.70
C GLY A 306 7.15 23.20 4.91
#